data_179eaeb6048b13b3504fa8cae0b227be
#
_entry.id   179eaeb6048b13b3504fa8cae0b227be
#
_cell.length_a   1.000
_cell.length_b   1.000
_cell.length_c   1.000
_cell.angle_alpha   90.00
_cell.angle_beta   90.00
_cell.angle_gamma   90.00
#
_symmetry.space_group_name_H-M   'P 1'
#
loop_
_entity.id
_entity.type
_entity.pdbx_description
1 polymer ?
#
loop_
_entity_poly.entity_id
_entity_poly.type
_entity_poly.pdbx_seq_one_letter_code
_entity_poly.pdbx_strand_id
1 'polypeptide(L)'
;VDRVILAVGIVGNVENIGLEQVGVKVDKNHVVVNQWGETGVRGLWAIGDLVGPPWLAHKAMHEGVIVAERIAGVKGVHPLNTSNVPGCTYCWPQVASIGLTEAKAKESGRKIKVGKFPFIGNGKAIALGEAEGFVKTVFDAETGELLGAHMIGAEVTELIQGYSIARTLEGTDAELQATIFPHPTLSE
;
A
#
# COMPACT_ATOMS: atom_id res chain seq x y z
N VAL A 1 -1.58 -10.77 33.65
CA VAL A 1 -0.80 -9.72 32.94
C VAL A 1 -0.93 -8.42 33.71
N ASP A 2 0.11 -7.61 33.73
CA ASP A 2 0.14 -6.37 34.51
C ASP A 2 -0.37 -5.17 33.70
N ARG A 3 -0.38 -5.29 32.37
CA ARG A 3 -0.84 -4.24 31.46
C ARG A 3 -1.48 -4.82 30.21
N VAL A 4 -2.48 -4.13 29.68
CA VAL A 4 -3.13 -4.44 28.41
C VAL A 4 -3.12 -3.17 27.55
N ILE A 5 -2.71 -3.29 26.31
CA ILE A 5 -2.74 -2.20 25.32
C ILE A 5 -3.87 -2.48 24.34
N LEU A 6 -4.81 -1.53 24.24
CA LEU A 6 -5.88 -1.57 23.25
C LEU A 6 -5.50 -0.67 22.07
N ALA A 7 -5.32 -1.28 20.88
CA ALA A 7 -4.89 -0.60 19.66
C ALA A 7 -5.71 -1.11 18.45
N VAL A 8 -7.03 -0.90 18.48
CA VAL A 8 -8.01 -1.52 17.56
C VAL A 8 -8.50 -0.58 16.45
N GLY A 9 -7.75 0.44 16.14
CA GLY A 9 -8.06 1.36 15.05
C GLY A 9 -7.85 2.82 15.45
N ILE A 10 -8.07 3.70 14.48
CA ILE A 10 -7.97 5.16 14.65
C ILE A 10 -9.13 5.86 13.97
N VAL A 11 -9.34 7.12 14.37
CA VAL A 11 -10.26 8.07 13.73
C VAL A 11 -9.55 9.41 13.56
N GLY A 12 -10.04 10.26 12.67
CA GLY A 12 -9.53 11.63 12.52
C GLY A 12 -9.89 12.49 13.74
N ASN A 13 -8.97 13.35 14.16
CA ASN A 13 -9.23 14.37 15.18
C ASN A 13 -9.91 15.58 14.52
N VAL A 14 -11.22 15.51 14.38
CA VAL A 14 -12.04 16.51 13.65
C VAL A 14 -12.85 17.40 14.57
N GLU A 15 -12.88 17.12 15.90
CA GLU A 15 -13.72 17.84 16.85
C GLU A 15 -13.11 19.19 17.24
N ASN A 16 -13.96 20.22 17.33
CA ASN A 16 -13.62 21.53 17.86
C ASN A 16 -12.48 22.28 17.14
N ILE A 17 -12.26 21.99 15.87
CA ILE A 17 -11.27 22.67 15.03
C ILE A 17 -11.89 23.61 13.98
N GLY A 18 -13.18 23.88 14.10
CA GLY A 18 -13.87 24.88 13.30
C GLY A 18 -14.35 24.39 11.92
N LEU A 19 -14.34 23.10 11.66
CA LEU A 19 -14.72 22.55 10.33
C LEU A 19 -16.18 22.84 9.97
N GLU A 20 -17.09 22.74 10.94
CA GLU A 20 -18.51 23.02 10.74
C GLU A 20 -18.74 24.50 10.42
N GLN A 21 -17.97 25.39 11.04
CA GLN A 21 -18.09 26.85 10.87
C GLN A 21 -17.75 27.29 9.44
N VAL A 22 -16.84 26.57 8.77
CA VAL A 22 -16.43 26.84 7.39
C VAL A 22 -17.14 25.95 6.37
N GLY A 23 -18.06 25.08 6.83
CA GLY A 23 -18.88 24.23 5.95
C GLY A 23 -18.20 22.99 5.43
N VAL A 24 -17.11 22.52 6.07
CA VAL A 24 -16.44 21.26 5.72
C VAL A 24 -17.30 20.09 6.16
N LYS A 25 -17.50 19.13 5.27
CA LYS A 25 -18.22 17.89 5.57
C LYS A 25 -17.32 16.90 6.30
N VAL A 26 -17.85 16.32 7.36
CA VAL A 26 -17.20 15.23 8.12
C VAL A 26 -18.11 14.01 8.08
N ASP A 27 -17.56 12.84 7.78
CA ASP A 27 -18.25 11.55 7.84
C ASP A 27 -17.39 10.56 8.64
N LYS A 28 -18.01 9.88 9.61
CA LYS A 28 -17.33 8.88 10.48
C LYS A 28 -15.98 9.36 11.03
N ASN A 29 -15.97 10.59 11.52
CA ASN A 29 -14.78 11.27 12.05
C ASN A 29 -13.64 11.46 11.04
N HIS A 30 -13.95 11.55 9.74
CA HIS A 30 -12.99 11.92 8.71
C HIS A 30 -13.53 13.07 7.86
N VAL A 31 -12.62 13.93 7.42
CA VAL A 31 -12.96 15.01 6.47
C VAL A 31 -13.25 14.39 5.10
N VAL A 32 -14.41 14.71 4.54
CA VAL A 32 -14.79 14.25 3.20
C VAL A 32 -14.04 15.07 2.16
N VAL A 33 -13.29 14.42 1.30
CA VAL A 33 -12.55 15.04 0.19
C VAL A 33 -12.82 14.31 -1.12
N ASN A 34 -12.56 14.99 -2.23
CA ASN A 34 -12.50 14.33 -3.53
C ASN A 34 -11.11 13.69 -3.76
N GLN A 35 -10.90 13.10 -4.94
CA GLN A 35 -9.63 12.46 -5.33
C GLN A 35 -8.40 13.38 -5.32
N TRP A 36 -8.60 14.70 -5.17
CA TRP A 36 -7.55 15.71 -5.16
C TRP A 36 -7.30 16.31 -3.77
N GLY A 37 -7.95 15.78 -2.72
CA GLY A 37 -7.89 16.30 -1.37
C GLY A 37 -8.72 17.57 -1.14
N GLU A 38 -9.59 17.97 -2.08
CA GLU A 38 -10.44 19.17 -1.95
C GLU A 38 -11.63 18.86 -1.04
N THR A 39 -11.86 19.71 -0.04
CA THR A 39 -12.97 19.58 0.93
C THR A 39 -14.33 20.06 0.42
N GLY A 40 -14.35 20.68 -0.78
CA GLY A 40 -15.52 21.41 -1.29
C GLY A 40 -15.59 22.87 -0.80
N VAL A 41 -14.78 23.27 0.16
CA VAL A 41 -14.61 24.66 0.59
C VAL A 41 -13.43 25.27 -0.15
N ARG A 42 -13.66 26.38 -0.85
CA ARG A 42 -12.62 27.02 -1.68
C ARG A 42 -11.38 27.38 -0.86
N GLY A 43 -10.22 26.92 -1.31
CA GLY A 43 -8.93 27.20 -0.68
C GLY A 43 -8.63 26.30 0.52
N LEU A 44 -9.43 25.26 0.76
CA LEU A 44 -9.22 24.33 1.86
C LEU A 44 -9.12 22.89 1.36
N TRP A 45 -8.00 22.24 1.67
CA TRP A 45 -7.71 20.84 1.37
C TRP A 45 -7.47 20.06 2.66
N ALA A 46 -7.67 18.75 2.61
CA ALA A 46 -7.32 17.85 3.70
C ALA A 46 -6.63 16.60 3.15
N ILE A 47 -5.63 16.09 3.88
CA ILE A 47 -4.79 14.94 3.50
C ILE A 47 -4.49 14.09 4.73
N GLY A 48 -3.92 12.90 4.49
CA GLY A 48 -3.40 12.01 5.53
C GLY A 48 -4.50 11.27 6.28
N ASP A 49 -4.23 10.96 7.54
CA ASP A 49 -5.12 10.15 8.37
C ASP A 49 -6.47 10.81 8.59
N LEU A 50 -6.50 12.13 8.54
CA LEU A 50 -7.71 12.94 8.69
C LEU A 50 -8.78 12.65 7.61
N VAL A 51 -8.38 12.18 6.44
CA VAL A 51 -9.29 11.90 5.31
C VAL A 51 -9.64 10.41 5.17
N GLY A 52 -9.19 9.59 6.11
CA GLY A 52 -9.54 8.16 6.18
C GLY A 52 -8.46 7.21 5.64
N PRO A 53 -8.81 5.91 5.63
CA PRO A 53 -7.85 4.85 5.29
C PRO A 53 -7.37 4.91 3.83
N PRO A 54 -6.22 4.27 3.54
CA PRO A 54 -5.31 3.65 4.50
C PRO A 54 -4.55 4.70 5.33
N TRP A 55 -4.43 4.46 6.65
CA TRP A 55 -3.73 5.37 7.56
C TRP A 55 -2.23 5.09 7.55
N LEU A 56 -1.54 5.69 6.57
CA LEU A 56 -0.15 5.43 6.25
C LEU A 56 0.58 6.74 5.94
N ALA A 57 1.72 6.95 6.58
CA ALA A 57 2.51 8.17 6.43
C ALA A 57 2.91 8.44 4.98
N HIS A 58 3.33 7.41 4.24
CA HIS A 58 3.72 7.55 2.83
C HIS A 58 2.53 7.89 1.92
N LYS A 59 1.30 7.42 2.23
CA LYS A 59 0.09 7.90 1.56
C LYS A 59 -0.08 9.41 1.76
N ALA A 60 -0.01 9.86 3.03
CA ALA A 60 -0.15 11.27 3.37
C ALA A 60 0.90 12.16 2.70
N MET A 61 2.17 11.71 2.61
CA MET A 61 3.24 12.41 1.91
C MET A 61 2.92 12.60 0.43
N HIS A 62 2.47 11.56 -0.26
CA HIS A 62 2.08 11.64 -1.68
C HIS A 62 0.84 12.53 -1.89
N GLU A 63 -0.16 12.43 -1.03
CA GLU A 63 -1.32 13.35 -1.07
C GLU A 63 -0.87 14.80 -0.92
N GLY A 64 0.08 15.08 0.00
CA GLY A 64 0.63 16.42 0.20
C GLY A 64 1.32 16.97 -1.05
N VAL A 65 2.13 16.16 -1.73
CA VAL A 65 2.77 16.54 -3.00
C VAL A 65 1.71 16.85 -4.06
N ILE A 66 0.72 15.97 -4.24
CA ILE A 66 -0.36 16.14 -5.22
C ILE A 66 -1.13 17.44 -4.96
N VAL A 67 -1.49 17.73 -3.71
CA VAL A 67 -2.19 18.98 -3.35
C VAL A 67 -1.32 20.21 -3.63
N ALA A 68 -0.04 20.18 -3.25
CA ALA A 68 0.88 21.28 -3.49
C ALA A 68 1.06 21.57 -5.00
N GLU A 69 1.24 20.54 -5.81
CA GLU A 69 1.36 20.66 -7.27
C GLU A 69 0.07 21.16 -7.91
N ARG A 70 -1.09 20.74 -7.43
CA ARG A 70 -2.40 21.22 -7.87
C ARG A 70 -2.58 22.71 -7.57
N ILE A 71 -2.23 23.14 -6.36
CA ILE A 71 -2.27 24.56 -5.97
C ILE A 71 -1.32 25.39 -6.84
N ALA A 72 -0.15 24.88 -7.15
CA ALA A 72 0.85 25.52 -8.00
C ALA A 72 0.49 25.50 -9.50
N GLY A 73 -0.56 24.79 -9.91
CA GLY A 73 -0.97 24.67 -11.31
C GLY A 73 -0.03 23.83 -12.18
N VAL A 74 0.69 22.89 -11.59
CA VAL A 74 1.56 21.95 -12.32
C VAL A 74 0.71 21.11 -13.26
N LYS A 75 1.17 20.95 -14.51
CA LYS A 75 0.50 20.10 -15.50
C LYS A 75 0.87 18.64 -15.33
N GLY A 76 -0.06 17.74 -15.67
CA GLY A 76 0.20 16.29 -15.64
C GLY A 76 0.14 15.67 -14.25
N VAL A 77 -0.37 16.38 -13.25
CA VAL A 77 -0.63 15.82 -11.93
C VAL A 77 -1.78 14.80 -12.02
N HIS A 78 -1.60 13.63 -11.45
CA HIS A 78 -2.61 12.57 -11.38
C HIS A 78 -3.05 12.35 -9.93
N PRO A 79 -4.31 11.93 -9.70
CA PRO A 79 -4.75 11.56 -8.36
C PRO A 79 -4.00 10.33 -7.86
N LEU A 80 -3.89 10.20 -6.54
CA LEU A 80 -3.25 9.03 -5.93
C LEU A 80 -3.99 7.75 -6.29
N ASN A 81 -3.26 6.78 -6.84
CA ASN A 81 -3.78 5.42 -7.01
C ASN A 81 -3.66 4.66 -5.68
N THR A 82 -4.72 4.64 -4.90
CA THR A 82 -4.75 3.98 -3.58
C THR A 82 -4.57 2.46 -3.67
N SER A 83 -4.85 1.83 -4.82
CA SER A 83 -4.62 0.39 -5.01
C SER A 83 -3.13 0.03 -5.09
N ASN A 84 -2.26 1.05 -5.27
CA ASN A 84 -0.81 0.88 -5.40
C ASN A 84 -0.04 1.40 -4.16
N VAL A 85 -0.73 1.62 -3.06
CA VAL A 85 -0.10 2.01 -1.79
C VAL A 85 0.29 0.73 -1.04
N PRO A 86 1.59 0.47 -0.79
CA PRO A 86 2.02 -0.70 -0.03
C PRO A 86 1.68 -0.54 1.45
N GLY A 87 1.25 -1.63 2.09
CA GLY A 87 1.03 -1.71 3.53
C GLY A 87 2.09 -2.57 4.20
N CYS A 88 2.68 -2.09 5.29
CA CYS A 88 3.69 -2.78 6.06
C CYS A 88 3.30 -2.86 7.54
N THR A 89 3.52 -4.02 8.16
CA THR A 89 3.39 -4.22 9.59
C THR A 89 4.75 -4.64 10.16
N TYR A 90 5.27 -3.83 11.05
CA TYR A 90 6.61 -3.96 11.63
C TYR A 90 6.54 -4.82 12.91
N CYS A 91 6.11 -6.06 12.74
CA CYS A 91 6.09 -7.10 13.77
C CYS A 91 7.18 -8.14 13.48
N TRP A 92 7.19 -9.23 14.22
CA TRP A 92 8.08 -10.36 13.94
C TRP A 92 7.28 -11.66 13.84
N PRO A 93 7.34 -12.36 12.69
CA PRO A 93 7.90 -11.92 11.40
C PRO A 93 7.15 -10.70 10.83
N GLN A 94 7.84 -9.91 9.98
CA GLN A 94 7.24 -8.74 9.32
C GLN A 94 6.16 -9.18 8.32
N VAL A 95 5.21 -8.27 8.03
CA VAL A 95 4.18 -8.49 7.01
C VAL A 95 4.18 -7.29 6.04
N ALA A 96 4.14 -7.56 4.75
CA ALA A 96 4.02 -6.54 3.72
C ALA A 96 3.05 -6.96 2.62
N SER A 97 2.34 -5.99 2.04
CA SER A 97 1.38 -6.27 0.98
C SER A 97 1.17 -5.07 0.07
N ILE A 98 0.86 -5.34 -1.20
CA ILE A 98 0.42 -4.34 -2.17
C ILE A 98 -0.60 -4.96 -3.13
N GLY A 99 -1.56 -4.16 -3.57
CA GLY A 99 -2.55 -4.56 -4.57
C GLY A 99 -3.64 -5.48 -4.05
N LEU A 100 -4.21 -6.30 -4.94
CA LEU A 100 -5.34 -7.17 -4.65
C LEU A 100 -4.92 -8.44 -3.93
N THR A 101 -5.64 -8.82 -2.90
CA THR A 101 -5.56 -10.19 -2.36
C THR A 101 -6.14 -11.17 -3.37
N GLU A 102 -5.78 -12.46 -3.24
CA GLU A 102 -6.36 -13.53 -4.07
C GLU A 102 -7.89 -13.53 -4.05
N ALA A 103 -8.50 -13.32 -2.87
CA ALA A 103 -9.94 -13.25 -2.71
C ALA A 103 -10.55 -12.08 -3.50
N LYS A 104 -10.02 -10.87 -3.31
CA LYS A 104 -10.48 -9.68 -4.05
C LYS A 104 -10.25 -9.78 -5.55
N ALA A 105 -9.16 -10.39 -5.98
CA ALA A 105 -8.91 -10.61 -7.40
C ALA A 105 -9.93 -11.59 -8.02
N LYS A 106 -10.30 -12.65 -7.29
CA LYS A 106 -11.39 -13.57 -7.73
C LYS A 106 -12.74 -12.87 -7.76
N GLU A 107 -13.06 -12.06 -6.75
CA GLU A 107 -14.31 -11.29 -6.68
C GLU A 107 -14.44 -10.28 -7.84
N SER A 108 -13.33 -9.79 -8.40
CA SER A 108 -13.34 -8.90 -9.58
C SER A 108 -13.71 -9.60 -10.90
N GLY A 109 -13.92 -10.93 -10.88
CA GLY A 109 -14.24 -11.75 -12.06
C GLY A 109 -13.04 -12.04 -12.95
N ARG A 110 -11.83 -11.62 -12.62
CA ARG A 110 -10.61 -11.93 -13.37
C ARG A 110 -10.22 -13.40 -13.20
N LYS A 111 -9.72 -14.00 -14.26
CA LYS A 111 -8.97 -15.25 -14.14
C LYS A 111 -7.60 -14.96 -13.58
N ILE A 112 -7.20 -15.65 -12.54
CA ILE A 112 -5.95 -15.37 -11.83
C ILE A 112 -4.99 -16.55 -11.84
N LYS A 113 -3.70 -16.23 -11.81
CA LYS A 113 -2.60 -17.14 -11.56
C LYS A 113 -1.94 -16.73 -10.25
N VAL A 114 -1.75 -17.67 -9.33
CA VAL A 114 -1.17 -17.42 -7.99
C VAL A 114 0.14 -18.17 -7.87
N GLY A 115 1.21 -17.44 -7.53
CA GLY A 115 2.49 -17.98 -7.14
C GLY A 115 2.67 -17.92 -5.61
N LYS A 116 3.33 -18.91 -5.04
CA LYS A 116 3.74 -18.89 -3.63
C LYS A 116 5.11 -19.53 -3.50
N PHE A 117 6.05 -18.81 -2.88
CA PHE A 117 7.39 -19.31 -2.62
C PHE A 117 7.72 -19.17 -1.14
N PRO A 118 8.04 -20.27 -0.42
CA PRO A 118 8.41 -20.24 0.98
C PRO A 118 9.88 -19.87 1.16
N PHE A 119 10.21 -19.06 2.16
CA PHE A 119 11.58 -18.62 2.42
C PHE A 119 12.54 -19.77 2.81
N ILE A 120 12.03 -20.91 3.24
CA ILE A 120 12.86 -22.10 3.44
C ILE A 120 13.52 -22.59 2.13
N GLY A 121 13.02 -22.17 0.97
CA GLY A 121 13.63 -22.41 -0.34
C GLY A 121 14.66 -21.37 -0.76
N ASN A 122 14.86 -20.32 0.02
CA ASN A 122 15.79 -19.21 -0.30
C ASN A 122 17.09 -19.37 0.49
N GLY A 123 18.23 -19.47 -0.23
CA GLY A 123 19.54 -19.68 0.37
C GLY A 123 19.97 -18.59 1.34
N LYS A 124 19.64 -17.32 1.06
CA LYS A 124 19.94 -16.19 1.95
C LYS A 124 19.12 -16.25 3.25
N ALA A 125 17.84 -16.61 3.17
CA ALA A 125 16.99 -16.78 4.34
C ALA A 125 17.51 -17.87 5.27
N ILE A 126 17.96 -19.00 4.70
CA ILE A 126 18.58 -20.09 5.44
C ILE A 126 19.88 -19.62 6.11
N ALA A 127 20.75 -18.92 5.37
CA ALA A 127 22.02 -18.41 5.88
C ALA A 127 21.85 -17.40 7.02
N LEU A 128 20.75 -16.63 7.01
CA LEU A 128 20.41 -15.68 8.08
C LEU A 128 19.75 -16.35 9.29
N GLY A 129 19.30 -17.60 9.18
CA GLY A 129 18.48 -18.26 10.19
C GLY A 129 17.02 -17.78 10.21
N GLU A 130 16.55 -17.13 9.13
CA GLU A 130 15.26 -16.44 9.01
C GLU A 130 14.42 -17.04 7.87
N ALA A 131 14.29 -18.37 7.87
CA ALA A 131 13.63 -19.11 6.79
C ALA A 131 12.11 -19.25 6.95
N GLU A 132 11.52 -18.61 7.97
CA GLU A 132 10.07 -18.63 8.16
C GLU A 132 9.37 -17.64 7.21
N GLY A 133 8.19 -18.07 6.73
CA GLY A 133 7.34 -17.22 5.92
C GLY A 133 7.36 -17.55 4.43
N PHE A 134 6.80 -16.63 3.63
CA PHE A 134 6.65 -16.83 2.18
C PHE A 134 6.39 -15.51 1.46
N VAL A 135 6.62 -15.55 0.15
CA VAL A 135 6.12 -14.56 -0.81
C VAL A 135 4.95 -15.18 -1.58
N LYS A 136 3.87 -14.41 -1.75
CA LYS A 136 2.72 -14.77 -2.57
C LYS A 136 2.44 -13.68 -3.58
N THR A 137 2.32 -14.05 -4.85
CA THR A 137 1.98 -13.15 -5.95
C THR A 137 0.66 -13.55 -6.58
N VAL A 138 -0.08 -12.56 -7.07
CA VAL A 138 -1.36 -12.72 -7.77
C VAL A 138 -1.25 -12.01 -9.10
N PHE A 139 -1.39 -12.75 -10.19
CA PHE A 139 -1.35 -12.23 -11.56
C PHE A 139 -2.68 -12.45 -12.27
N ASP A 140 -3.00 -11.57 -13.18
CA ASP A 140 -4.03 -11.83 -14.19
C ASP A 140 -3.53 -12.93 -15.13
N ALA A 141 -4.34 -13.97 -15.31
CA ALA A 141 -3.93 -15.13 -16.11
C ALA A 141 -3.97 -14.88 -17.64
N GLU A 142 -4.66 -13.83 -18.08
CA GLU A 142 -4.81 -13.49 -19.49
C GLU A 142 -3.77 -12.46 -19.94
N THR A 143 -3.50 -11.46 -19.09
CA THR A 143 -2.59 -10.35 -19.42
C THR A 143 -1.20 -10.48 -18.81
N GLY A 144 -1.05 -11.29 -17.75
CA GLY A 144 0.16 -11.36 -16.95
C GLY A 144 0.33 -10.22 -15.94
N GLU A 145 -0.59 -9.24 -15.88
CA GLU A 145 -0.54 -8.09 -14.98
C GLU A 145 -0.34 -8.53 -13.52
N LEU A 146 0.61 -7.91 -12.82
CA LEU A 146 0.78 -8.12 -11.38
C LEU A 146 -0.35 -7.42 -10.61
N LEU A 147 -1.34 -8.19 -10.16
CA LEU A 147 -2.50 -7.70 -9.41
C LEU A 147 -2.19 -7.45 -7.94
N GLY A 148 -1.29 -8.23 -7.35
CA GLY A 148 -0.90 -8.06 -5.97
C GLY A 148 0.26 -8.92 -5.53
N ALA A 149 0.94 -8.50 -4.47
CA ALA A 149 2.00 -9.24 -3.80
C ALA A 149 1.83 -9.14 -2.28
N HIS A 150 2.02 -10.25 -1.59
CA HIS A 150 1.81 -10.38 -0.15
C HIS A 150 2.91 -11.25 0.44
N MET A 151 3.51 -10.78 1.53
CA MET A 151 4.67 -11.43 2.12
C MET A 151 4.56 -11.47 3.64
N ILE A 152 5.12 -12.50 4.22
CA ILE A 152 5.39 -12.60 5.65
C ILE A 152 6.77 -13.22 5.83
N GLY A 153 7.63 -12.59 6.64
CA GLY A 153 9.01 -13.06 6.86
C GLY A 153 9.96 -11.95 7.26
N ALA A 154 11.25 -12.26 7.27
CA ALA A 154 12.29 -11.27 7.51
C ALA A 154 12.42 -10.29 6.34
N GLU A 155 12.63 -9.01 6.66
CA GLU A 155 12.90 -7.92 5.69
C GLU A 155 11.83 -7.74 4.59
N VAL A 156 10.63 -8.30 4.75
CA VAL A 156 9.58 -8.19 3.71
C VAL A 156 9.07 -6.76 3.54
N THR A 157 9.22 -5.90 4.56
CA THR A 157 8.89 -4.48 4.47
C THR A 157 9.82 -3.71 3.52
N GLU A 158 11.04 -4.21 3.30
CA GLU A 158 11.96 -3.71 2.28
C GLU A 158 11.74 -4.40 0.92
N LEU A 159 11.50 -5.72 0.92
CA LEU A 159 11.30 -6.51 -0.30
C LEU A 159 10.07 -6.08 -1.10
N ILE A 160 9.02 -5.60 -0.46
CA ILE A 160 7.79 -5.16 -1.13
C ILE A 160 8.03 -4.03 -2.14
N GLN A 161 9.13 -3.29 -1.98
CA GLN A 161 9.48 -2.18 -2.87
C GLN A 161 9.64 -2.62 -4.33
N GLY A 162 10.24 -3.78 -4.58
CA GLY A 162 10.37 -4.32 -5.94
C GLY A 162 9.02 -4.53 -6.63
N TYR A 163 8.05 -5.09 -5.91
CA TYR A 163 6.68 -5.27 -6.42
C TYR A 163 5.91 -3.96 -6.57
N SER A 164 6.19 -2.97 -5.71
CA SER A 164 5.60 -1.63 -5.83
C SER A 164 6.05 -0.95 -7.12
N ILE A 165 7.35 -1.04 -7.45
CA ILE A 165 7.90 -0.51 -8.71
C ILE A 165 7.32 -1.26 -9.91
N ALA A 166 7.31 -2.61 -9.85
CA ALA A 166 6.75 -3.43 -10.93
C ALA A 166 5.29 -3.05 -11.24
N ARG A 167 4.45 -2.87 -10.22
CA ARG A 167 3.07 -2.44 -10.39
C ARG A 167 2.95 -1.03 -10.96
N THR A 168 3.79 -0.10 -10.52
CA THR A 168 3.79 1.29 -11.03
C THR A 168 4.17 1.36 -12.50
N LEU A 169 5.03 0.45 -12.96
CA LEU A 169 5.47 0.34 -14.35
C LEU A 169 4.58 -0.61 -15.18
N GLU A 170 3.45 -1.06 -14.63
CA GLU A 170 2.53 -2.01 -15.27
C GLU A 170 3.23 -3.32 -15.69
N GLY A 171 4.25 -3.74 -14.91
CA GLY A 171 5.02 -4.94 -15.13
C GLY A 171 4.18 -6.21 -15.01
N THR A 172 4.50 -7.19 -15.84
CA THR A 172 3.85 -8.49 -15.85
C THR A 172 4.73 -9.58 -15.23
N ASP A 173 4.22 -10.80 -15.17
CA ASP A 173 5.00 -11.94 -14.73
C ASP A 173 6.20 -12.21 -15.64
N ALA A 174 6.13 -11.85 -16.93
CA ALA A 174 7.23 -12.00 -17.87
C ALA A 174 8.42 -11.09 -17.54
N GLU A 175 8.19 -9.80 -17.24
CA GLU A 175 9.25 -8.87 -16.83
C GLU A 175 9.86 -9.28 -15.48
N LEU A 176 9.06 -9.73 -14.53
CA LEU A 176 9.57 -10.21 -13.25
C LEU A 176 10.44 -11.46 -13.41
N GLN A 177 10.04 -12.41 -14.26
CA GLN A 177 10.85 -13.60 -14.57
C GLN A 177 12.13 -13.28 -15.34
N ALA A 178 12.11 -12.26 -16.20
CA ALA A 178 13.28 -11.82 -16.97
C ALA A 178 14.25 -10.98 -16.13
N THR A 179 13.81 -10.45 -14.98
CA THR A 179 14.66 -9.64 -14.09
C THR A 179 15.70 -10.50 -13.40
N ILE A 180 16.98 -10.10 -13.50
CA ILE A 180 18.07 -10.76 -12.80
C ILE A 180 18.18 -10.18 -11.40
N PHE A 181 17.90 -11.00 -10.41
CA PHE A 181 18.12 -10.65 -9.00
C PHE A 181 19.50 -11.05 -8.53
N PRO A 182 20.17 -10.24 -7.69
CA PRO A 182 21.50 -10.57 -7.21
C PRO A 182 21.47 -11.75 -6.25
N HIS A 183 22.46 -12.65 -6.39
CA HIS A 183 22.67 -13.79 -5.49
C HIS A 183 23.89 -13.52 -4.56
N PRO A 184 23.81 -13.85 -3.23
CA PRO A 184 22.65 -14.36 -2.51
C PRO A 184 21.83 -13.22 -1.88
N THR A 185 20.54 -13.15 -2.16
CA THR A 185 19.63 -12.18 -1.56
C THR A 185 18.29 -12.82 -1.17
N LEU A 186 17.47 -12.07 -0.40
CA LEU A 186 16.09 -12.47 -0.13
C LEU A 186 15.15 -12.18 -1.33
N SER A 187 15.61 -11.38 -2.31
CA SER A 187 14.83 -10.95 -3.47
C SER A 187 14.80 -11.95 -4.62
N GLU A 188 15.74 -12.91 -4.68
CA GLU A 188 15.83 -13.92 -5.72
C GLU A 188 14.77 -15.01 -5.67
#